data_8379eb5e338a318ca20c78d3d0375122
#
_entry.id   8379eb5e338a318ca20c78d3d0375122
#
_cell.length_a   1.000
_cell.length_b   1.000
_cell.length_c   1.000
_cell.angle_alpha   90.00
_cell.angle_beta   90.00
_cell.angle_gamma   90.00
#
_symmetry.space_group_name_H-M   'P 1'
#
loop_
_entity.id
_entity.type
_entity.pdbx_description
1 polymer ?
#
loop_
_entity_poly.entity_id
_entity_poly.type
_entity_poly.pdbx_seq_one_letter_code
_entity_poly.pdbx_strand_id
1 'polypeptide(L)'
;MNRLSYIFLPLTAIGMSACSSGKEEVKRPNIIFMMTDDHTTQAMSCYGGRFLQTPNMDRIANEGVRMDNCYAVNALSGPSRACILTGKFSHINGFTDNASTFDGNQQTFPKLLQAAGYQTSIVGKWHLITEPQGFDYWCILTGQHEQG
;
A
#
# COMPACT_ATOMS: atom_id res chain seq x y z
N MET A 1 -34.15 58.98 58.17
CA MET A 1 -33.54 59.20 56.83
C MET A 1 -32.49 58.11 56.64
N ASN A 2 -32.89 57.02 56.01
CA ASN A 2 -32.01 55.85 55.81
C ASN A 2 -31.32 55.97 54.44
N ARG A 3 -30.04 55.95 54.44
CA ARG A 3 -29.22 55.85 53.21
C ARG A 3 -28.87 54.39 52.98
N LEU A 4 -29.47 53.79 51.93
CA LEU A 4 -29.03 52.47 51.40
C LEU A 4 -27.77 52.66 50.55
N SER A 5 -26.70 52.04 50.99
CA SER A 5 -25.45 51.92 50.20
C SER A 5 -25.52 50.65 49.34
N TYR A 6 -25.53 50.81 48.02
CA TYR A 6 -25.44 49.70 47.08
C TYR A 6 -23.98 49.35 46.90
N ILE A 7 -23.63 48.11 47.26
CA ILE A 7 -22.32 47.52 46.99
C ILE A 7 -22.37 46.91 45.59
N PHE A 8 -21.63 47.51 44.64
CA PHE A 8 -21.40 46.95 43.34
C PHE A 8 -20.29 45.87 43.44
N LEU A 9 -20.64 44.57 43.24
CA LEU A 9 -19.66 43.52 43.04
C LEU A 9 -19.28 43.51 41.55
N PRO A 10 -17.98 43.51 41.17
CA PRO A 10 -17.59 43.31 39.79
C PRO A 10 -17.67 41.83 39.43
N LEU A 11 -18.46 41.52 38.41
CA LEU A 11 -18.58 40.21 37.80
C LEU A 11 -17.33 39.95 36.98
N THR A 12 -16.36 39.22 37.54
CA THR A 12 -15.17 38.77 36.82
C THR A 12 -15.58 37.65 35.83
N ALA A 13 -15.63 37.96 34.53
CA ALA A 13 -15.80 36.99 33.48
C ALA A 13 -14.54 36.11 33.41
N ILE A 14 -14.66 34.87 33.86
CA ILE A 14 -13.66 33.82 33.64
C ILE A 14 -13.71 33.42 32.18
N GLY A 15 -12.78 33.93 31.38
CA GLY A 15 -12.58 33.53 30.01
C GLY A 15 -12.14 32.08 29.96
N MET A 16 -13.04 31.15 29.54
CA MET A 16 -12.67 29.79 29.17
C MET A 16 -11.88 29.85 27.85
N SER A 17 -10.54 29.80 27.97
CA SER A 17 -9.66 29.61 26.84
C SER A 17 -9.89 28.17 26.34
N ALA A 18 -10.67 28.00 25.27
CA ALA A 18 -10.80 26.74 24.60
C ALA A 18 -9.45 26.44 23.91
N CYS A 19 -8.65 25.55 24.50
CA CYS A 19 -7.54 24.93 23.79
C CYS A 19 -8.14 24.14 22.63
N SER A 20 -8.14 24.70 21.42
CA SER A 20 -8.32 23.94 20.21
C SER A 20 -7.08 23.05 20.07
N SER A 21 -7.20 21.80 20.47
CA SER A 21 -6.24 20.77 20.07
C SER A 21 -6.33 20.64 18.55
N GLY A 22 -5.51 21.36 17.82
CA GLY A 22 -5.32 21.15 16.41
C GLY A 22 -4.94 19.67 16.23
N LYS A 23 -5.82 18.87 15.64
CA LYS A 23 -5.47 17.52 15.19
C LYS A 23 -4.35 17.72 14.19
N GLU A 24 -3.15 17.34 14.57
CA GLU A 24 -2.03 17.25 13.65
C GLU A 24 -2.48 16.34 12.50
N GLU A 25 -2.58 16.90 11.30
CA GLU A 25 -2.96 16.15 10.11
C GLU A 25 -1.84 15.14 9.84
N VAL A 26 -2.10 13.88 10.12
CA VAL A 26 -1.14 12.80 9.90
C VAL A 26 -0.87 12.74 8.40
N LYS A 27 0.29 13.25 7.99
CA LYS A 27 0.74 13.24 6.61
C LYS A 27 0.97 11.79 6.18
N ARG A 28 0.06 11.24 5.39
CA ARG A 28 0.16 9.87 4.87
C ARG A 28 1.18 9.84 3.74
N PRO A 29 2.16 8.93 3.75
CA PRO A 29 3.12 8.80 2.66
C PRO A 29 2.46 8.24 1.40
N ASN A 30 2.94 8.62 0.23
CA ASN A 30 2.63 7.91 -1.00
C ASN A 30 3.36 6.56 -0.98
N ILE A 31 2.67 5.50 -1.44
CA ILE A 31 3.20 4.13 -1.48
C ILE A 31 3.28 3.70 -2.95
N ILE A 32 4.47 3.36 -3.40
CA ILE A 32 4.70 2.83 -4.75
C ILE A 32 5.23 1.41 -4.60
N PHE A 33 4.50 0.44 -5.15
CA PHE A 33 4.93 -0.94 -5.25
C PHE A 33 5.29 -1.25 -6.71
N MET A 34 6.52 -1.66 -6.95
CA MET A 34 6.99 -2.06 -8.28
C MET A 34 7.38 -3.54 -8.27
N MET A 35 6.88 -4.28 -9.24
CA MET A 35 7.18 -5.70 -9.39
C MET A 35 7.61 -5.98 -10.83
N THR A 36 8.74 -6.64 -10.98
CA THR A 36 9.20 -7.19 -12.25
C THR A 36 8.82 -8.67 -12.33
N ASP A 37 8.58 -9.17 -13.53
CA ASP A 37 8.31 -10.58 -13.80
C ASP A 37 9.58 -11.25 -14.31
N ASP A 38 9.86 -12.47 -13.85
CA ASP A 38 11.04 -13.26 -14.24
C ASP A 38 12.37 -12.52 -14.16
N HIS A 39 12.55 -11.67 -13.14
CA HIS A 39 13.74 -10.87 -12.96
C HIS A 39 14.67 -11.50 -11.90
N THR A 40 15.82 -11.96 -12.34
CA THR A 40 16.82 -12.56 -11.45
C THR A 40 17.70 -11.52 -10.76
N THR A 41 18.17 -11.82 -9.56
CA THR A 41 19.15 -10.97 -8.83
C THR A 41 20.45 -10.76 -9.60
N GLN A 42 20.86 -11.73 -10.44
CA GLN A 42 22.07 -11.59 -11.28
C GLN A 42 21.95 -10.49 -12.35
N ALA A 43 20.74 -10.04 -12.67
CA ALA A 43 20.49 -8.94 -13.59
C ALA A 43 20.49 -7.56 -12.90
N MET A 44 20.69 -7.51 -11.58
CA MET A 44 20.71 -6.27 -10.78
C MET A 44 22.13 -6.01 -10.26
N SER A 45 22.73 -4.85 -10.58
CA SER A 45 24.09 -4.51 -10.15
C SER A 45 24.21 -4.36 -8.63
N CYS A 46 23.17 -3.92 -7.93
CA CYS A 46 23.16 -3.84 -6.45
C CYS A 46 23.29 -5.20 -5.75
N TYR A 47 23.01 -6.31 -6.44
CA TYR A 47 23.24 -7.67 -5.96
C TYR A 47 24.51 -8.32 -6.54
N GLY A 48 25.40 -7.51 -7.12
CA GLY A 48 26.61 -8.00 -7.76
C GLY A 48 26.40 -8.58 -9.15
N GLY A 49 25.27 -8.29 -9.77
CA GLY A 49 24.96 -8.67 -11.15
C GLY A 49 26.01 -8.12 -12.14
N ARG A 50 26.40 -8.95 -13.11
CA ARG A 50 27.48 -8.62 -14.06
C ARG A 50 26.98 -8.34 -15.47
N PHE A 51 25.71 -8.62 -15.75
CA PHE A 51 25.13 -8.52 -17.09
C PHE A 51 24.73 -7.10 -17.46
N LEU A 52 24.20 -6.34 -16.50
CA LEU A 52 23.66 -5.01 -16.71
C LEU A 52 24.05 -4.07 -15.56
N GLN A 53 24.15 -2.78 -15.89
CA GLN A 53 24.18 -1.74 -14.87
C GLN A 53 22.76 -1.25 -14.63
N THR A 54 22.32 -1.26 -13.37
CA THR A 54 20.96 -0.88 -12.96
C THR A 54 20.98 0.31 -11.99
N PRO A 55 21.45 1.51 -12.44
CA PRO A 55 21.78 2.62 -11.53
C PRO A 55 20.57 3.13 -10.73
N ASN A 56 19.36 3.06 -11.29
CA ASN A 56 18.16 3.48 -10.58
C ASN A 56 17.74 2.47 -9.50
N MET A 57 17.92 1.16 -9.73
CA MET A 57 17.71 0.13 -8.70
C MET A 57 18.79 0.21 -7.62
N ASP A 58 20.03 0.46 -8.03
CA ASP A 58 21.17 0.65 -7.11
C ASP A 58 20.94 1.86 -6.19
N ARG A 59 20.34 2.95 -6.72
CA ARG A 59 19.97 4.10 -5.91
C ARG A 59 18.95 3.72 -4.83
N ILE A 60 17.90 2.97 -5.19
CA ILE A 60 16.90 2.49 -4.22
C ILE A 60 17.58 1.62 -3.16
N ALA A 61 18.48 0.72 -3.55
CA ALA A 61 19.20 -0.14 -2.63
C ALA A 61 20.14 0.64 -1.69
N ASN A 62 20.77 1.69 -2.18
CA ASN A 62 21.74 2.50 -1.42
C ASN A 62 21.08 3.53 -0.50
N GLU A 63 19.96 4.10 -0.92
CA GLU A 63 19.20 5.11 -0.15
C GLU A 63 18.15 4.47 0.76
N GLY A 64 17.84 3.19 0.57
CA GLY A 64 16.82 2.45 1.30
C GLY A 64 17.36 1.19 1.95
N VAL A 65 16.67 0.08 1.76
CA VAL A 65 17.02 -1.24 2.31
C VAL A 65 17.11 -2.27 1.19
N ARG A 66 18.25 -2.96 1.11
CA ARG A 66 18.40 -4.16 0.28
C ARG A 66 18.20 -5.41 1.13
N MET A 67 17.34 -6.30 0.69
CA MET A 67 17.07 -7.57 1.37
C MET A 67 17.83 -8.70 0.67
N ASP A 68 18.84 -9.26 1.31
CA ASP A 68 19.66 -10.34 0.74
C ASP A 68 18.96 -11.71 0.88
N ASN A 69 18.08 -11.87 1.85
CA ASN A 69 17.34 -13.10 2.12
C ASN A 69 15.83 -12.83 2.09
N CYS A 70 15.27 -12.69 0.90
CA CYS A 70 13.84 -12.55 0.67
C CYS A 70 13.36 -13.68 -0.24
N TYR A 71 12.36 -14.43 0.20
CA TYR A 71 11.90 -15.63 -0.49
C TYR A 71 10.47 -15.47 -0.99
N ALA A 72 10.23 -15.89 -2.23
CA ALA A 72 8.89 -15.96 -2.78
C ALA A 72 8.10 -17.07 -2.10
N VAL A 73 6.86 -16.78 -1.72
CA VAL A 73 5.94 -17.74 -1.14
C VAL A 73 5.42 -18.74 -2.20
N ASN A 74 5.33 -18.28 -3.44
CA ASN A 74 5.01 -19.09 -4.61
C ASN A 74 5.78 -18.54 -5.81
N ALA A 75 6.41 -19.40 -6.60
CA ALA A 75 7.24 -19.02 -7.74
C ALA A 75 6.44 -18.75 -9.01
N LEU A 76 5.20 -19.26 -9.13
CA LEU A 76 4.35 -19.04 -10.28
C LEU A 76 3.81 -17.61 -10.31
N SER A 77 3.74 -17.01 -11.49
CA SER A 77 3.39 -15.60 -11.70
C SER A 77 2.05 -15.20 -11.05
N GLY A 78 0.95 -15.85 -11.39
CA GLY A 78 -0.37 -15.55 -10.85
C GLY A 78 -0.46 -15.80 -9.33
N PRO A 79 -0.13 -17.01 -8.84
CA PRO A 79 -0.12 -17.31 -7.41
C PRO A 79 0.78 -16.40 -6.57
N SER A 80 1.96 -16.01 -7.07
CA SER A 80 2.83 -15.04 -6.41
C SER A 80 2.11 -13.69 -6.21
N ARG A 81 1.43 -13.20 -7.25
CA ARG A 81 0.66 -11.94 -7.19
C ARG A 81 -0.49 -12.03 -6.21
N ALA A 82 -1.22 -13.15 -6.20
CA ALA A 82 -2.29 -13.39 -5.23
C ALA A 82 -1.77 -13.43 -3.78
N CYS A 83 -0.60 -14.04 -3.54
CA CYS A 83 0.04 -14.05 -2.24
C CYS A 83 0.42 -12.63 -1.77
N ILE A 84 0.97 -11.81 -2.67
CA ILE A 84 1.33 -10.42 -2.37
C ILE A 84 0.07 -9.60 -2.05
N LEU A 85 -0.97 -9.71 -2.87
CA LEU A 85 -2.21 -8.95 -2.67
C LEU A 85 -2.92 -9.30 -1.36
N THR A 86 -2.96 -10.58 -1.02
CA THR A 86 -3.72 -11.07 0.14
C THR A 86 -2.91 -11.17 1.43
N GLY A 87 -1.57 -11.19 1.34
CA GLY A 87 -0.69 -11.51 2.46
C GLY A 87 -0.81 -12.97 2.94
N LYS A 88 -1.36 -13.86 2.11
CA LYS A 88 -1.64 -15.27 2.44
C LYS A 88 -0.88 -16.22 1.52
N PHE A 89 -0.51 -17.39 2.02
CA PHE A 89 0.00 -18.48 1.21
C PHE A 89 -1.03 -18.95 0.17
N SER A 90 -0.58 -19.50 -0.97
CA SER A 90 -1.44 -19.92 -2.08
C SER A 90 -2.52 -20.92 -1.65
N HIS A 91 -2.19 -21.87 -0.80
CA HIS A 91 -3.16 -22.85 -0.27
C HIS A 91 -4.21 -22.24 0.67
N ILE A 92 -3.97 -21.05 1.19
CA ILE A 92 -4.92 -20.31 2.05
C ILE A 92 -5.77 -19.35 1.21
N ASN A 93 -5.17 -18.66 0.23
CA ASN A 93 -5.91 -17.76 -0.64
C ASN A 93 -6.65 -18.50 -1.78
N GLY A 94 -6.39 -19.80 -1.96
CA GLY A 94 -7.04 -20.67 -2.93
C GLY A 94 -6.56 -20.52 -4.37
N PHE A 95 -5.55 -19.68 -4.64
CA PHE A 95 -5.01 -19.46 -5.98
C PHE A 95 -3.63 -20.12 -6.11
N THR A 96 -3.61 -21.37 -6.55
CA THR A 96 -2.43 -22.25 -6.50
C THR A 96 -1.70 -22.41 -7.82
N ASP A 97 -2.34 -22.09 -8.94
CA ASP A 97 -1.81 -22.23 -10.29
C ASP A 97 -2.29 -21.08 -11.21
N ASN A 98 -1.76 -21.02 -12.43
CA ASN A 98 -2.13 -19.98 -13.40
C ASN A 98 -3.45 -20.24 -14.15
N ALA A 99 -4.05 -21.41 -13.99
CA ALA A 99 -5.32 -21.78 -14.61
C ALA A 99 -6.53 -21.51 -13.71
N SER A 100 -6.30 -21.35 -12.41
CA SER A 100 -7.33 -21.05 -11.43
C SER A 100 -7.82 -19.60 -11.55
N THR A 101 -9.03 -19.35 -11.05
CA THR A 101 -9.59 -17.99 -10.96
C THR A 101 -9.41 -17.45 -9.56
N PHE A 102 -8.82 -16.28 -9.44
CA PHE A 102 -8.62 -15.62 -8.15
C PHE A 102 -9.96 -15.09 -7.60
N ASP A 103 -10.28 -15.43 -6.37
CA ASP A 103 -11.42 -14.81 -5.68
C ASP A 103 -11.06 -13.37 -5.26
N GLY A 104 -11.50 -12.42 -6.08
CA GLY A 104 -11.31 -10.99 -5.84
C GLY A 104 -12.07 -10.44 -4.63
N ASN A 105 -13.04 -11.19 -4.04
CA ASN A 105 -13.78 -10.75 -2.87
C ASN A 105 -12.94 -10.83 -1.58
N GLN A 106 -11.85 -11.57 -1.60
CA GLN A 106 -10.94 -11.65 -0.46
C GLN A 106 -10.43 -10.27 -0.05
N GLN A 107 -10.02 -10.16 1.20
CA GLN A 107 -9.31 -8.99 1.69
C GLN A 107 -7.93 -8.91 1.03
N THR A 108 -7.64 -7.75 0.45
CA THR A 108 -6.35 -7.45 -0.17
C THR A 108 -5.81 -6.13 0.37
N PHE A 109 -4.48 -5.92 0.31
CA PHE A 109 -3.90 -4.68 0.83
C PHE A 109 -4.41 -3.41 0.11
N PRO A 110 -4.72 -3.40 -1.21
CA PRO A 110 -5.32 -2.22 -1.84
C PRO A 110 -6.69 -1.86 -1.25
N LYS A 111 -7.55 -2.85 -0.95
CA LYS A 111 -8.83 -2.61 -0.28
C LYS A 111 -8.64 -2.00 1.11
N LEU A 112 -7.63 -2.44 1.86
CA LEU A 112 -7.28 -1.86 3.16
C LEU A 112 -6.78 -0.41 3.03
N LEU A 113 -5.97 -0.14 2.00
CA LEU A 113 -5.51 1.21 1.70
C LEU A 113 -6.68 2.14 1.33
N GLN A 114 -7.62 1.69 0.51
CA GLN A 114 -8.84 2.46 0.21
C GLN A 114 -9.65 2.74 1.48
N ALA A 115 -9.84 1.73 2.33
CA ALA A 115 -10.52 1.92 3.62
C ALA A 115 -9.80 2.90 4.54
N ALA A 116 -8.48 3.02 4.40
CA ALA A 116 -7.67 4.03 5.09
C ALA A 116 -7.66 5.39 4.38
N GLY A 117 -8.39 5.57 3.28
CA GLY A 117 -8.54 6.83 2.54
C GLY A 117 -7.43 7.12 1.54
N TYR A 118 -6.70 6.10 1.08
CA TYR A 118 -5.80 6.22 -0.06
C TYR A 118 -6.56 6.08 -1.38
N GLN A 119 -6.10 6.80 -2.39
CA GLN A 119 -6.42 6.46 -3.77
C GLN A 119 -5.47 5.36 -4.23
N THR A 120 -6.01 4.34 -4.90
CA THR A 120 -5.26 3.16 -5.29
C THR A 120 -5.31 2.95 -6.80
N SER A 121 -4.20 2.56 -7.38
CA SER A 121 -4.13 2.24 -8.80
C SER A 121 -3.21 1.08 -9.09
N ILE A 122 -3.46 0.35 -10.19
CA ILE A 122 -2.58 -0.68 -10.71
C ILE A 122 -2.40 -0.53 -12.21
N VAL A 123 -1.16 -0.68 -12.68
CA VAL A 123 -0.81 -0.62 -14.10
C VAL A 123 0.12 -1.79 -14.42
N GLY A 124 -0.15 -2.51 -15.51
CA GLY A 124 0.70 -3.57 -16.02
C GLY A 124 0.11 -4.97 -15.90
N LYS A 125 0.94 -5.97 -15.60
CA LYS A 125 0.52 -7.37 -15.54
C LYS A 125 -0.36 -7.64 -14.31
N TRP A 126 -1.56 -8.18 -14.54
CA TRP A 126 -2.49 -8.63 -13.49
C TRP A 126 -2.42 -10.15 -13.26
N HIS A 127 -2.72 -10.93 -14.27
CA HIS A 127 -2.61 -12.39 -14.31
C HIS A 127 -3.41 -13.13 -13.22
N LEU A 128 -4.59 -12.61 -12.86
CA LEU A 128 -5.47 -13.23 -11.85
C LEU A 128 -6.86 -13.62 -12.40
N ILE A 129 -7.04 -13.50 -13.72
CA ILE A 129 -8.27 -13.85 -14.49
C ILE A 129 -9.45 -12.90 -14.23
N THR A 130 -9.71 -12.54 -12.99
CA THR A 130 -10.76 -11.58 -12.62
C THR A 130 -10.33 -10.13 -12.81
N GLU A 131 -11.28 -9.22 -12.90
CA GLU A 131 -10.99 -7.80 -12.88
C GLU A 131 -10.35 -7.37 -11.53
N PRO A 132 -9.43 -6.39 -11.56
CA PRO A 132 -8.84 -5.84 -10.34
C PRO A 132 -9.89 -5.24 -9.41
N GLN A 133 -9.86 -5.64 -8.14
CA GLN A 133 -10.70 -5.08 -7.10
C GLN A 133 -9.85 -4.37 -6.03
N GLY A 134 -10.41 -3.29 -5.47
CA GLY A 134 -9.69 -2.47 -4.50
C GLY A 134 -8.77 -1.43 -5.15
N PHE A 135 -9.07 -1.05 -6.41
CA PHE A 135 -8.36 -0.01 -7.14
C PHE A 135 -9.35 1.01 -7.70
N ASP A 136 -9.06 2.30 -7.54
CA ASP A 136 -9.83 3.40 -8.10
C ASP A 136 -9.55 3.56 -9.61
N TYR A 137 -8.35 3.16 -10.03
CA TYR A 137 -7.94 3.13 -11.43
C TYR A 137 -7.12 1.88 -11.71
N TRP A 138 -7.33 1.26 -12.87
CA TRP A 138 -6.48 0.18 -13.34
C TRP A 138 -6.31 0.19 -14.86
N CYS A 139 -5.11 -0.19 -15.29
CA CYS A 139 -4.76 -0.42 -16.70
C CYS A 139 -3.91 -1.68 -16.76
N ILE A 140 -4.53 -2.81 -17.09
CA ILE A 140 -3.90 -4.12 -17.07
C ILE A 140 -3.72 -4.67 -18.48
N LEU A 141 -2.70 -5.52 -18.65
CA LEU A 141 -2.51 -6.29 -19.88
C LEU A 141 -3.61 -7.32 -19.99
N THR A 142 -4.34 -7.29 -21.11
CA THR A 142 -5.35 -8.29 -21.48
C THR A 142 -4.70 -9.48 -22.19
N GLY A 143 -5.33 -10.67 -22.14
CA GLY A 143 -4.88 -11.84 -22.90
C GLY A 143 -3.69 -12.61 -22.29
N GLN A 144 -3.34 -12.39 -21.05
CA GLN A 144 -2.25 -13.14 -20.40
C GLN A 144 -2.66 -14.56 -19.96
N HIS A 145 -3.87 -14.98 -20.29
CA HIS A 145 -4.38 -16.34 -20.03
C HIS A 145 -4.08 -17.31 -21.17
N GLU A 146 -3.67 -16.80 -22.33
CA GLU A 146 -3.51 -17.58 -23.55
C GLU A 146 -2.06 -17.99 -23.84
N GLN A 147 -1.15 -17.74 -22.92
CA GLN A 147 0.23 -18.23 -23.02
C GLN A 147 0.38 -19.50 -22.17
N GLY A 148 -0.18 -20.58 -22.66
CA GLY A 148 0.15 -21.94 -22.28
C GLY A 148 1.29 -22.44 -23.12
#